data_5906084a023863caef5c045fa0a6c557
#
_entry.id   5906084a023863caef5c045fa0a6c557
#
_cell.length_a   1.000
_cell.length_b   1.000
_cell.length_c   1.000
_cell.angle_alpha   90.00
_cell.angle_beta   90.00
_cell.angle_gamma   90.00
#
_symmetry.space_group_name_H-M   'P 1'
#
loop_
_entity.id
_entity.type
_entity.pdbx_description
1 polymer ?
#
loop_
_entity_poly.entity_id
_entity_poly.type
_entity_poly.pdbx_seq_one_letter_code
_entity_poly.pdbx_strand_id
1 'polypeptide(L)'
;MTTCSPFKYFKTSPEIIRLAVMYYIRYPLSFRQVEDILHERGVDICHETVRFWVERFGSKFAGEIRKNRAGHHSNWQWHLDEVFVKINGERFYLWRAVDHEGEVLECFVTKRRNKAAAKKFLIKAMRKHGSPKIITTDKLPSYGAAFREIGVADRQLCGGRSNNRCENSHLPFRRRERAMQRFKTVAALQKFGSYQSQIYNHFNHQRHLESRQSFKQKGTTALTE
;
A
#
# COMPACT_ATOMS: atom_id res chain seq x y z
N MET A 1 9.15 5.28 -29.81
CA MET A 1 8.00 6.13 -29.39
C MET A 1 8.44 6.94 -28.19
N THR A 2 8.63 8.24 -28.35
CA THR A 2 8.99 9.14 -27.26
C THR A 2 7.80 9.24 -26.31
N THR A 3 7.88 8.58 -25.15
CA THR A 3 6.86 8.68 -24.12
C THR A 3 6.83 10.13 -23.62
N CYS A 4 5.75 10.84 -23.92
CA CYS A 4 5.55 12.21 -23.46
C CYS A 4 5.58 12.22 -21.91
N SER A 5 6.43 13.09 -21.33
CA SER A 5 6.52 13.25 -19.87
C SER A 5 5.12 13.49 -19.26
N PRO A 6 4.73 12.78 -18.21
CA PRO A 6 3.44 12.98 -17.55
C PRO A 6 3.30 14.38 -16.95
N PHE A 7 4.39 15.13 -16.84
CA PHE A 7 4.47 16.49 -16.28
C PHE A 7 4.50 17.59 -17.34
N LYS A 8 4.38 17.27 -18.65
CA LYS A 8 4.62 18.18 -19.76
C LYS A 8 3.90 19.54 -19.69
N TYR A 9 2.75 19.59 -19.05
CA TYR A 9 1.94 20.84 -18.97
C TYR A 9 1.83 21.41 -17.55
N PHE A 10 2.69 20.94 -16.64
CA PHE A 10 2.72 21.45 -15.27
C PHE A 10 3.80 22.52 -15.13
N LYS A 11 3.43 23.68 -14.54
CA LYS A 11 4.37 24.76 -14.24
C LYS A 11 5.32 24.42 -13.10
N THR A 12 4.90 23.52 -12.19
CA THR A 12 5.70 23.05 -11.06
C THR A 12 6.62 21.93 -11.49
N SER A 13 7.84 21.91 -10.96
CA SER A 13 8.82 20.87 -11.31
C SER A 13 8.34 19.46 -10.91
N PRO A 14 8.73 18.42 -11.67
CA PRO A 14 8.38 17.03 -11.35
C PRO A 14 8.79 16.60 -9.94
N GLU A 15 9.93 17.10 -9.45
CA GLU A 15 10.46 16.79 -8.12
C GLU A 15 9.53 17.28 -7.02
N ILE A 16 9.02 18.51 -7.13
CA ILE A 16 8.05 19.07 -6.17
C ILE A 16 6.74 18.29 -6.19
N ILE A 17 6.25 17.93 -7.39
CA ILE A 17 5.03 17.13 -7.52
C ILE A 17 5.22 15.76 -6.87
N ARG A 18 6.34 15.06 -7.12
CA ARG A 18 6.66 13.77 -6.48
C ARG A 18 6.75 13.91 -4.97
N LEU A 19 7.46 14.95 -4.49
CA LEU A 19 7.63 15.22 -3.06
C LEU A 19 6.28 15.46 -2.36
N ALA A 20 5.41 16.27 -2.93
CA ALA A 20 4.08 16.54 -2.38
C ALA A 20 3.21 15.27 -2.30
N VAL A 21 3.19 14.47 -3.37
CA VAL A 21 2.46 13.21 -3.42
C VAL A 21 3.03 12.21 -2.41
N MET A 22 4.36 12.09 -2.32
CA MET A 22 5.03 11.23 -1.34
C MET A 22 4.72 11.67 0.10
N TYR A 23 4.80 12.94 0.41
CA TYR A 23 4.48 13.47 1.74
C TYR A 23 3.06 13.09 2.16
N TYR A 24 2.09 13.32 1.29
CA TYR A 24 0.71 12.97 1.58
C TYR A 24 0.49 11.47 1.75
N ILE A 25 1.05 10.62 0.90
CA ILE A 25 0.77 9.17 0.93
C ILE A 25 1.55 8.46 2.04
N ARG A 26 2.81 8.83 2.26
CA ARG A 26 3.69 8.15 3.20
C ARG A 26 3.48 8.58 4.65
N TYR A 27 3.31 9.90 4.87
CA TYR A 27 3.20 10.45 6.22
C TYR A 27 1.75 10.76 6.58
N PRO A 28 1.40 10.79 7.88
CA PRO A 28 0.04 11.08 8.33
C PRO A 28 -0.28 12.58 8.26
N LEU A 29 -0.06 13.19 7.09
CA LEU A 29 -0.27 14.61 6.82
C LEU A 29 -1.61 14.84 6.10
N SER A 30 -2.31 15.90 6.41
CA SER A 30 -3.43 16.41 5.61
C SER A 30 -2.90 17.15 4.37
N PHE A 31 -3.76 17.45 3.40
CA PHE A 31 -3.38 18.27 2.24
C PHE A 31 -2.89 19.66 2.64
N ARG A 32 -3.52 20.28 3.66
CA ARG A 32 -3.11 21.57 4.20
C ARG A 32 -1.75 21.53 4.86
N GLN A 33 -1.46 20.49 5.65
CA GLN A 33 -0.13 20.35 6.24
C GLN A 33 0.96 20.15 5.19
N VAL A 34 0.65 19.51 4.05
CA VAL A 34 1.61 19.42 2.94
C VAL A 34 1.80 20.78 2.28
N GLU A 35 0.73 21.56 2.09
CA GLU A 35 0.78 22.98 1.66
C GLU A 35 1.69 23.80 2.58
N ASP A 36 1.43 23.77 3.91
CA ASP A 36 2.20 24.50 4.91
C ASP A 36 3.70 24.17 4.85
N ILE A 37 4.03 22.86 4.82
CA ILE A 37 5.42 22.39 4.74
C ILE A 37 6.13 22.86 3.47
N LEU A 38 5.43 22.91 2.35
CA LEU A 38 5.99 23.35 1.08
C LEU A 38 6.13 24.88 1.05
N HIS A 39 5.15 25.61 1.60
CA HIS A 39 5.20 27.06 1.74
C HIS A 39 6.39 27.52 2.58
N GLU A 40 6.66 26.88 3.71
CA GLU A 40 7.85 27.13 4.54
C GLU A 40 9.20 26.94 3.81
N ARG A 41 9.18 26.29 2.65
CA ARG A 41 10.33 26.05 1.78
C ARG A 41 10.30 26.90 0.49
N GLY A 42 9.45 27.93 0.46
CA GLY A 42 9.32 28.84 -0.68
C GLY A 42 8.58 28.26 -1.89
N VAL A 43 7.80 27.20 -1.70
CA VAL A 43 6.98 26.59 -2.76
C VAL A 43 5.53 26.97 -2.53
N ASP A 44 5.03 27.95 -3.29
CA ASP A 44 3.67 28.45 -3.19
C ASP A 44 2.71 27.60 -4.03
N ILE A 45 2.01 26.67 -3.35
CA ILE A 45 0.96 25.82 -3.92
C ILE A 45 -0.15 25.58 -2.89
N CYS A 46 -1.40 25.61 -3.32
CA CYS A 46 -2.53 25.36 -2.42
C CYS A 46 -2.82 23.87 -2.25
N HIS A 47 -3.49 23.52 -1.14
CA HIS A 47 -3.85 22.14 -0.80
C HIS A 47 -4.75 21.45 -1.85
N GLU A 48 -5.55 22.19 -2.60
CA GLU A 48 -6.33 21.64 -3.73
C GLU A 48 -5.41 21.19 -4.88
N THR A 49 -4.31 21.91 -5.13
CA THR A 49 -3.28 21.47 -6.08
C THR A 49 -2.60 20.19 -5.61
N VAL A 50 -2.28 20.06 -4.32
CA VAL A 50 -1.75 18.82 -3.74
C VAL A 50 -2.74 17.68 -3.91
N ARG A 51 -4.03 17.91 -3.63
CA ARG A 51 -5.11 16.92 -3.84
C ARG A 51 -5.16 16.46 -5.29
N PHE A 52 -5.18 17.40 -6.22
CA PHE A 52 -5.19 17.12 -7.66
C PHE A 52 -3.98 16.26 -8.08
N TRP A 53 -2.79 16.57 -7.59
CA TRP A 53 -1.59 15.78 -7.89
C TRP A 53 -1.66 14.37 -7.33
N VAL A 54 -2.15 14.19 -6.10
CA VAL A 54 -2.31 12.86 -5.50
C VAL A 54 -3.32 12.02 -6.29
N GLU A 55 -4.44 12.61 -6.70
CA GLU A 55 -5.45 11.90 -7.49
C GLU A 55 -4.95 11.50 -8.88
N ARG A 56 -4.19 12.39 -9.53
CA ARG A 56 -3.66 12.20 -10.88
C ARG A 56 -2.44 11.29 -10.91
N PHE A 57 -1.49 11.49 -10.02
CA PHE A 57 -0.18 10.85 -10.07
C PHE A 57 -0.03 9.67 -9.11
N GLY A 58 -0.77 9.58 -8.01
CA GLY A 58 -0.61 8.53 -7.03
C GLY A 58 -0.68 7.12 -7.62
N SER A 59 -1.66 6.85 -8.50
CA SER A 59 -1.77 5.54 -9.18
C SER A 59 -0.70 5.33 -10.25
N LYS A 60 -0.22 6.41 -10.89
CA LYS A 60 0.87 6.33 -11.90
C LYS A 60 2.18 5.99 -11.23
N PHE A 61 2.58 6.71 -10.18
CA PHE A 61 3.80 6.41 -9.42
C PHE A 61 3.78 4.99 -8.84
N ALA A 62 2.66 4.56 -8.27
CA ALA A 62 2.51 3.19 -7.81
C ALA A 62 2.64 2.16 -8.95
N GLY A 63 2.21 2.50 -10.16
CA GLY A 63 2.36 1.68 -11.36
C GLY A 63 3.82 1.57 -11.81
N GLU A 64 4.57 2.67 -11.78
CA GLU A 64 6.00 2.73 -12.12
C GLU A 64 6.82 1.94 -11.10
N ILE A 65 6.63 2.21 -9.80
CA ILE A 65 7.25 1.47 -8.70
C ILE A 65 7.01 -0.04 -8.85
N ARG A 66 5.77 -0.45 -9.15
CA ARG A 66 5.44 -1.87 -9.33
C ARG A 66 6.17 -2.49 -10.52
N LYS A 67 6.32 -1.78 -11.63
CA LYS A 67 7.07 -2.27 -12.80
C LYS A 67 8.54 -2.46 -12.46
N ASN A 68 9.16 -1.49 -11.80
CA ASN A 68 10.57 -1.52 -11.42
C ASN A 68 10.86 -2.60 -10.37
N ARG A 69 9.88 -2.94 -9.54
CA ARG A 69 9.98 -3.99 -8.50
C ARG A 69 9.41 -5.34 -8.94
N ALA A 70 9.02 -5.49 -10.20
CA ALA A 70 8.52 -6.77 -10.70
C ALA A 70 9.60 -7.86 -10.57
N GLY A 71 9.25 -8.97 -9.91
CA GLY A 71 10.18 -10.08 -9.64
C GLY A 71 10.96 -10.00 -8.32
N HIS A 72 10.89 -8.92 -7.56
CA HIS A 72 11.58 -8.77 -6.26
C HIS A 72 10.81 -9.41 -5.09
N HIS A 73 9.54 -9.77 -5.29
CA HIS A 73 8.74 -10.39 -4.23
C HIS A 73 9.05 -11.86 -4.07
N SER A 74 9.24 -12.29 -2.83
CA SER A 74 9.44 -13.69 -2.52
C SER A 74 8.11 -14.46 -2.44
N ASN A 75 8.05 -15.61 -3.12
CA ASN A 75 6.92 -16.54 -3.04
C ASN A 75 7.12 -17.63 -1.98
N TRP A 76 8.08 -17.46 -1.07
CA TRP A 76 8.33 -18.45 -0.03
C TRP A 76 7.21 -18.47 1.00
N GLN A 77 6.92 -17.33 1.63
CA GLN A 77 5.90 -17.24 2.67
C GLN A 77 5.11 -15.95 2.53
N TRP A 78 3.78 -16.06 2.55
CA TRP A 78 2.88 -14.93 2.64
C TRP A 78 2.16 -14.88 3.98
N HIS A 79 1.88 -13.70 4.45
CA HIS A 79 1.08 -13.41 5.62
C HIS A 79 -0.20 -12.70 5.18
N LEU A 80 -1.34 -13.23 5.58
CA LEU A 80 -2.65 -12.67 5.20
C LEU A 80 -3.40 -12.21 6.44
N ASP A 81 -4.01 -11.06 6.34
CA ASP A 81 -4.88 -10.52 7.37
C ASP A 81 -5.86 -9.51 6.75
N GLU A 82 -6.91 -9.18 7.48
CA GLU A 82 -7.81 -8.13 7.07
C GLU A 82 -8.06 -7.12 8.18
N VAL A 83 -8.19 -5.88 7.77
CA VAL A 83 -8.50 -4.76 8.64
C VAL A 83 -9.88 -4.20 8.29
N PHE A 84 -10.76 -4.00 9.27
CA PHE A 84 -12.05 -3.39 9.02
C PHE A 84 -11.94 -1.86 8.92
N VAL A 85 -12.67 -1.26 7.98
CA VAL A 85 -12.77 0.19 7.77
C VAL A 85 -14.24 0.58 7.79
N LYS A 86 -14.60 1.63 8.52
CA LYS A 86 -15.96 2.18 8.50
C LYS A 86 -16.08 3.28 7.44
N ILE A 87 -17.09 3.16 6.57
CA ILE A 87 -17.43 4.14 5.55
C ILE A 87 -18.92 4.45 5.70
N ASN A 88 -19.27 5.69 6.02
CA ASN A 88 -20.64 6.13 6.24
C ASN A 88 -21.42 5.23 7.24
N GLY A 89 -20.74 4.83 8.33
CA GLY A 89 -21.32 3.94 9.34
C GLY A 89 -21.25 2.44 9.01
N GLU A 90 -21.10 2.05 7.76
CA GLU A 90 -21.00 0.66 7.34
C GLU A 90 -19.58 0.11 7.46
N ARG A 91 -19.48 -1.19 7.77
CA ARG A 91 -18.19 -1.90 7.91
C ARG A 91 -17.79 -2.54 6.59
N PHE A 92 -16.54 -2.30 6.17
CA PHE A 92 -15.86 -2.94 5.05
C PHE A 92 -14.56 -3.59 5.52
N TYR A 93 -14.04 -4.53 4.77
CA TYR A 93 -12.83 -5.27 5.09
C TYR A 93 -11.79 -5.06 4.00
N LEU A 94 -10.63 -4.56 4.40
CA LEU A 94 -9.45 -4.42 3.56
C LEU A 94 -8.56 -5.63 3.81
N TRP A 95 -8.57 -6.59 2.90
CA TRP A 95 -7.69 -7.75 2.88
C TRP A 95 -6.31 -7.34 2.43
N ARG A 96 -5.30 -7.85 3.07
CA ARG A 96 -3.90 -7.59 2.72
C ARG A 96 -3.11 -8.89 2.68
N ALA A 97 -2.23 -9.01 1.68
CA ALA A 97 -1.19 -10.01 1.60
C ALA A 97 0.16 -9.31 1.75
N VAL A 98 1.01 -9.86 2.59
CA VAL A 98 2.35 -9.34 2.88
C VAL A 98 3.32 -10.50 2.72
N ASP A 99 4.48 -10.30 2.11
CA ASP A 99 5.51 -11.33 2.02
C ASP A 99 6.31 -11.47 3.31
N HIS A 100 7.29 -12.38 3.32
CA HIS A 100 8.13 -12.62 4.49
C HIS A 100 9.08 -11.46 4.82
N GLU A 101 9.31 -10.51 3.89
CA GLU A 101 10.09 -9.30 4.12
C GLU A 101 9.24 -8.14 4.68
N GLY A 102 7.92 -8.31 4.73
CA GLY A 102 6.98 -7.31 5.21
C GLY A 102 6.47 -6.37 4.12
N GLU A 103 6.72 -6.70 2.85
CA GLU A 103 6.21 -5.93 1.72
C GLU A 103 4.76 -6.28 1.39
N VAL A 104 3.95 -5.28 1.17
CA VAL A 104 2.54 -5.47 0.84
C VAL A 104 2.39 -5.85 -0.63
N LEU A 105 2.00 -7.08 -0.88
CA LEU A 105 1.79 -7.64 -2.22
C LEU A 105 0.48 -7.15 -2.84
N GLU A 106 -0.63 -7.32 -2.13
CA GLU A 106 -1.96 -7.02 -2.65
C GLU A 106 -2.88 -6.46 -1.57
N CYS A 107 -3.80 -5.58 -1.99
CA CYS A 107 -4.90 -5.06 -1.19
C CYS A 107 -6.23 -5.25 -1.92
N PHE A 108 -7.24 -5.71 -1.19
CA PHE A 108 -8.57 -5.94 -1.75
C PHE A 108 -9.67 -5.58 -0.76
N VAL A 109 -10.66 -4.79 -1.18
CA VAL A 109 -11.77 -4.36 -0.32
C VAL A 109 -13.02 -5.17 -0.60
N THR A 110 -13.68 -5.63 0.47
CA THR A 110 -14.98 -6.31 0.38
C THR A 110 -15.94 -5.79 1.44
N LYS A 111 -17.25 -5.96 1.19
CA LYS A 111 -18.29 -5.66 2.19
C LYS A 111 -18.42 -6.78 3.22
N ARG A 112 -18.11 -8.02 2.86
CA ARG A 112 -18.29 -9.20 3.72
C ARG A 112 -16.95 -9.85 4.01
N ARG A 113 -16.82 -10.39 5.24
CA ARG A 113 -15.70 -11.20 5.72
C ARG A 113 -16.10 -12.67 5.68
N ASN A 114 -16.13 -13.27 4.49
CA ASN A 114 -16.57 -14.64 4.29
C ASN A 114 -15.67 -15.42 3.33
N LYS A 115 -15.94 -16.72 3.19
CA LYS A 115 -15.18 -17.64 2.32
C LYS A 115 -15.06 -17.12 0.87
N ALA A 116 -16.14 -16.60 0.29
CA ALA A 116 -16.14 -16.10 -1.09
C ALA A 116 -15.22 -14.89 -1.25
N ALA A 117 -15.20 -13.97 -0.27
CA ALA A 117 -14.31 -12.82 -0.25
C ALA A 117 -12.83 -13.25 -0.12
N ALA A 118 -12.54 -14.16 0.82
CA ALA A 118 -11.21 -14.73 1.01
C ALA A 118 -10.72 -15.44 -0.26
N LYS A 119 -11.54 -16.28 -0.88
CA LYS A 119 -11.23 -16.96 -2.14
C LYS A 119 -10.91 -15.97 -3.27
N LYS A 120 -11.77 -14.95 -3.47
CA LYS A 120 -11.56 -13.93 -4.51
C LYS A 120 -10.26 -13.17 -4.31
N PHE A 121 -9.96 -12.82 -3.06
CA PHE A 121 -8.70 -12.15 -2.71
C PHE A 121 -7.49 -13.02 -3.01
N LEU A 122 -7.49 -14.29 -2.56
CA LEU A 122 -6.40 -15.25 -2.77
C LEU A 122 -6.13 -15.51 -4.26
N ILE A 123 -7.17 -15.79 -5.04
CA ILE A 123 -7.03 -16.02 -6.50
C ILE A 123 -6.41 -14.78 -7.16
N LYS A 124 -6.87 -13.58 -6.79
CA LYS A 124 -6.33 -12.32 -7.31
C LYS A 124 -4.84 -12.16 -6.97
N ALA A 125 -4.47 -12.39 -5.72
CA ALA A 125 -3.10 -12.28 -5.26
C ALA A 125 -2.18 -13.31 -5.93
N MET A 126 -2.58 -14.57 -5.97
CA MET A 126 -1.80 -15.67 -6.59
C MET A 126 -1.65 -15.50 -8.10
N ARG A 127 -2.69 -15.04 -8.80
CA ARG A 127 -2.61 -14.77 -10.25
C ARG A 127 -1.57 -13.71 -10.58
N LYS A 128 -1.40 -12.73 -9.69
CA LYS A 128 -0.54 -11.58 -9.93
C LYS A 128 0.88 -11.77 -9.44
N HIS A 129 1.06 -12.44 -8.31
CA HIS A 129 2.34 -12.56 -7.61
C HIS A 129 2.89 -13.98 -7.57
N GLY A 130 2.22 -14.95 -8.19
CA GLY A 130 2.56 -16.36 -8.10
C GLY A 130 1.97 -17.02 -6.87
N SER A 131 2.24 -18.32 -6.68
CA SER A 131 1.69 -19.11 -5.58
C SER A 131 2.75 -19.32 -4.49
N PRO A 132 2.50 -18.92 -3.23
CA PRO A 132 3.45 -19.09 -2.14
C PRO A 132 3.57 -20.55 -1.71
N LYS A 133 4.71 -20.91 -1.10
CA LYS A 133 4.92 -22.21 -0.49
C LYS A 133 4.20 -22.32 0.87
N ILE A 134 4.18 -21.25 1.65
CA ILE A 134 3.54 -21.17 2.97
C ILE A 134 2.62 -19.95 3.00
N ILE A 135 1.45 -20.10 3.60
CA ILE A 135 0.48 -19.02 3.80
C ILE A 135 0.13 -18.95 5.28
N THR A 136 0.61 -17.92 5.94
CA THR A 136 0.31 -17.66 7.36
C THR A 136 -0.95 -16.80 7.47
N THR A 137 -1.88 -17.25 8.31
CA THR A 137 -3.14 -16.52 8.60
C THR A 137 -3.42 -16.53 10.09
N ASP A 138 -4.36 -15.68 10.50
CA ASP A 138 -5.05 -15.85 11.76
C ASP A 138 -5.95 -17.12 11.71
N LYS A 139 -6.63 -17.42 12.82
CA LYS A 139 -7.53 -18.58 12.93
C LYS A 139 -8.90 -18.33 12.28
N LEU A 140 -9.04 -17.38 11.36
CA LEU A 140 -10.32 -17.09 10.71
C LEU A 140 -10.80 -18.26 9.86
N PRO A 141 -11.99 -18.84 10.14
CA PRO A 141 -12.51 -20.00 9.39
C PRO A 141 -12.65 -19.77 7.89
N SER A 142 -12.88 -18.52 7.47
CA SER A 142 -13.01 -18.15 6.05
C SER A 142 -11.77 -18.47 5.24
N TYR A 143 -10.56 -18.34 5.80
CA TYR A 143 -9.33 -18.71 5.11
C TYR A 143 -9.24 -20.23 4.90
N GLY A 144 -9.41 -21.03 5.96
CA GLY A 144 -9.33 -22.47 5.83
C GLY A 144 -10.35 -23.05 4.84
N ALA A 145 -11.58 -22.52 4.83
CA ALA A 145 -12.60 -22.90 3.85
C ALA A 145 -12.23 -22.49 2.41
N ALA A 146 -11.64 -21.30 2.23
CA ALA A 146 -11.18 -20.82 0.93
C ALA A 146 -10.00 -21.66 0.41
N PHE A 147 -9.01 -21.98 1.27
CA PHE A 147 -7.84 -22.78 0.91
C PHE A 147 -8.20 -24.19 0.47
N ARG A 148 -9.13 -24.84 1.14
CA ARG A 148 -9.65 -26.17 0.72
C ARG A 148 -10.28 -26.10 -0.68
N GLU A 149 -11.05 -25.05 -0.95
CA GLU A 149 -11.73 -24.89 -2.23
C GLU A 149 -10.78 -24.58 -3.41
N ILE A 150 -9.65 -23.93 -3.14
CA ILE A 150 -8.62 -23.65 -4.17
C ILE A 150 -7.47 -24.67 -4.20
N GLY A 151 -7.50 -25.69 -3.35
CA GLY A 151 -6.53 -26.79 -3.35
C GLY A 151 -5.15 -26.45 -2.78
N VAL A 152 -5.08 -25.52 -1.80
CA VAL A 152 -3.81 -25.11 -1.15
C VAL A 152 -3.88 -25.19 0.38
N ALA A 153 -4.74 -26.04 0.91
CA ALA A 153 -4.95 -26.17 2.34
C ALA A 153 -3.70 -26.69 3.08
N ASP A 154 -2.88 -27.49 2.41
CA ASP A 154 -1.59 -28.00 2.87
C ASP A 154 -0.54 -26.92 3.15
N ARG A 155 -0.72 -25.73 2.57
CA ARG A 155 0.21 -24.61 2.71
C ARG A 155 -0.17 -23.66 3.85
N GLN A 156 -1.31 -23.86 4.48
CA GLN A 156 -1.78 -22.98 5.55
C GLN A 156 -1.03 -23.23 6.85
N LEU A 157 -0.44 -22.17 7.39
CA LEU A 157 0.09 -22.10 8.74
C LEU A 157 -0.77 -21.17 9.59
N CYS A 158 -1.41 -21.72 10.64
CA CYS A 158 -2.22 -20.95 11.58
C CYS A 158 -1.45 -20.68 12.87
N GLY A 159 -1.27 -19.41 13.24
CA GLY A 159 -0.65 -19.08 14.51
C GLY A 159 -0.75 -17.59 14.83
N GLY A 160 -1.18 -17.24 16.07
CA GLY A 160 -1.39 -15.85 16.46
C GLY A 160 -0.12 -14.99 16.37
N ARG A 161 1.02 -15.48 16.88
CA ARG A 161 2.30 -14.75 16.82
C ARG A 161 2.97 -14.79 15.45
N SER A 162 2.61 -15.73 14.60
CA SER A 162 3.20 -15.91 13.27
C SER A 162 2.72 -14.83 12.27
N ASN A 163 1.62 -14.12 12.57
CA ASN A 163 1.02 -13.16 11.65
C ASN A 163 1.35 -11.68 11.95
N ASN A 164 2.24 -11.42 12.92
CA ASN A 164 2.63 -10.06 13.33
C ASN A 164 3.12 -9.20 12.16
N ARG A 165 3.71 -9.79 11.12
CA ARG A 165 4.15 -9.05 9.92
C ARG A 165 2.99 -8.37 9.19
N CYS A 166 1.90 -9.10 9.01
CA CYS A 166 0.71 -8.52 8.38
C CYS A 166 0.04 -7.48 9.29
N GLU A 167 -0.07 -7.76 10.58
CA GLU A 167 -0.58 -6.81 11.58
C GLU A 167 0.23 -5.50 11.60
N ASN A 168 1.56 -5.60 11.60
CA ASN A 168 2.45 -4.44 11.54
C ASN A 168 2.26 -3.63 10.25
N SER A 169 1.96 -4.28 9.13
CA SER A 169 1.68 -3.61 7.86
C SER A 169 0.43 -2.73 7.92
N HIS A 170 -0.50 -3.00 8.84
CA HIS A 170 -1.71 -2.21 9.05
C HIS A 170 -1.43 -0.86 9.72
N LEU A 171 -0.36 -0.73 10.52
CA LEU A 171 -0.07 0.49 11.28
C LEU A 171 0.08 1.74 10.40
N PRO A 172 0.90 1.74 9.31
CA PRO A 172 1.02 2.87 8.41
C PRO A 172 -0.31 3.23 7.75
N PHE A 173 -1.08 2.22 7.33
CA PHE A 173 -2.40 2.42 6.75
C PHE A 173 -3.37 3.07 7.75
N ARG A 174 -3.43 2.59 8.98
CA ARG A 174 -4.29 3.14 10.05
C ARG A 174 -3.92 4.58 10.41
N ARG A 175 -2.63 4.91 10.47
CA ARG A 175 -2.17 6.29 10.70
C ARG A 175 -2.68 7.22 9.62
N ARG A 176 -2.59 6.77 8.35
CA ARG A 176 -3.11 7.55 7.21
C ARG A 176 -4.63 7.66 7.23
N GLU A 177 -5.37 6.59 7.48
CA GLU A 177 -6.84 6.60 7.60
C GLU A 177 -7.31 7.66 8.60
N ARG A 178 -6.65 7.73 9.77
CA ARG A 178 -6.98 8.72 10.80
C ARG A 178 -6.70 10.15 10.34
N ALA A 179 -5.54 10.41 9.74
CA ALA A 179 -5.16 11.72 9.25
C ALA A 179 -6.05 12.22 8.08
N MET A 180 -6.61 11.30 7.30
CA MET A 180 -7.56 11.60 6.21
C MET A 180 -9.01 11.80 6.68
N GLN A 181 -9.28 11.74 7.99
CA GLN A 181 -10.63 11.82 8.56
C GLN A 181 -11.59 10.76 7.98
N ARG A 182 -11.08 9.56 7.73
CA ARG A 182 -11.77 8.38 7.16
C ARG A 182 -12.03 8.46 5.66
N PHE A 183 -12.35 7.31 5.08
CA PHE A 183 -12.76 7.19 3.67
C PHE A 183 -14.26 7.47 3.53
N LYS A 184 -14.63 8.16 2.45
CA LYS A 184 -16.04 8.45 2.12
C LYS A 184 -16.65 7.43 1.16
N THR A 185 -15.83 6.71 0.38
CA THR A 185 -16.30 5.70 -0.57
C THR A 185 -15.41 4.47 -0.59
N VAL A 186 -15.98 3.33 -0.97
CA VAL A 186 -15.24 2.05 -1.12
C VAL A 186 -14.20 2.15 -2.25
N ALA A 187 -14.53 2.86 -3.32
CA ALA A 187 -13.61 3.09 -4.44
C ALA A 187 -12.38 3.90 -4.00
N ALA A 188 -12.57 4.94 -3.16
CA ALA A 188 -11.46 5.72 -2.59
C ALA A 188 -10.59 4.86 -1.68
N LEU A 189 -11.18 4.01 -0.84
CA LEU A 189 -10.44 3.06 0.00
C LEU A 189 -9.62 2.07 -0.84
N GLN A 190 -10.22 1.44 -1.86
CA GLN A 190 -9.54 0.49 -2.74
C GLN A 190 -8.40 1.16 -3.51
N LYS A 191 -8.66 2.34 -4.08
CA LYS A 191 -7.67 3.12 -4.82
C LYS A 191 -6.50 3.50 -3.90
N PHE A 192 -6.80 4.06 -2.73
CA PHE A 192 -5.78 4.45 -1.76
C PHE A 192 -4.96 3.26 -1.26
N GLY A 193 -5.60 2.15 -0.83
CA GLY A 193 -4.89 0.95 -0.38
C GLY A 193 -3.92 0.42 -1.44
N SER A 194 -4.32 0.46 -2.70
CA SER A 194 -3.50 -0.05 -3.80
C SER A 194 -2.23 0.79 -4.05
N TYR A 195 -2.32 2.12 -4.07
CA TYR A 195 -1.13 2.93 -4.32
C TYR A 195 -0.30 3.18 -3.06
N GLN A 196 -0.94 3.32 -1.89
CA GLN A 196 -0.24 3.47 -0.62
C GLN A 196 0.67 2.26 -0.35
N SER A 197 0.23 1.06 -0.64
CA SER A 197 1.02 -0.15 -0.47
C SER A 197 2.31 -0.12 -1.30
N GLN A 198 2.24 0.24 -2.58
CA GLN A 198 3.40 0.28 -3.46
C GLN A 198 4.38 1.39 -3.06
N ILE A 199 3.87 2.57 -2.76
CA ILE A 199 4.71 3.69 -2.31
C ILE A 199 5.31 3.39 -0.94
N TYR A 200 4.56 2.74 -0.03
CA TYR A 200 5.10 2.30 1.25
C TYR A 200 6.27 1.33 1.08
N ASN A 201 6.10 0.27 0.27
CA ASN A 201 7.15 -0.70 0.00
C ASN A 201 8.43 -0.04 -0.56
N HIS A 202 8.25 0.91 -1.49
CA HIS A 202 9.36 1.61 -2.14
C HIS A 202 10.26 2.37 -1.17
N PHE A 203 9.67 2.92 -0.09
CA PHE A 203 10.38 3.65 0.95
C PHE A 203 10.62 2.84 2.24
N ASN A 204 10.19 1.57 2.29
CA ASN A 204 10.27 0.75 3.49
C ASN A 204 11.62 0.06 3.60
N HIS A 205 12.70 0.83 3.75
CA HIS A 205 14.01 0.31 4.10
C HIS A 205 14.06 -0.03 5.59
N GLN A 206 14.74 -1.13 5.93
CA GLN A 206 14.85 -1.60 7.31
C GLN A 206 15.85 -0.74 8.10
N ARG A 207 15.37 0.38 8.63
CA ARG A 207 16.18 1.41 9.30
C ARG A 207 17.08 0.86 10.40
N HIS A 208 16.68 -0.21 11.07
CA HIS A 208 17.45 -0.84 12.15
C HIS A 208 18.62 -1.70 11.66
N LEU A 209 18.62 -2.08 10.37
CA LEU A 209 19.71 -2.84 9.74
C LEU A 209 20.67 -1.98 8.94
N GLU A 210 20.41 -0.68 8.83
CA GLU A 210 21.18 0.22 7.97
C GLU A 210 21.76 1.39 8.76
N SER A 211 22.93 1.87 8.31
CA SER A 211 23.48 3.12 8.83
C SER A 211 22.56 4.29 8.50
N ARG A 212 22.58 5.35 9.32
CA ARG A 212 21.81 6.58 9.07
C ARG A 212 22.10 7.18 7.69
N GLN A 213 23.33 7.13 7.24
CA GLN A 213 23.76 7.67 5.95
C GLN A 213 23.19 6.85 4.79
N SER A 214 23.35 5.53 4.83
CA SER A 214 22.78 4.62 3.83
C SER A 214 21.26 4.75 3.72
N PHE A 215 20.58 4.79 4.87
CA PHE A 215 19.12 4.96 4.91
C PHE A 215 18.67 6.29 4.25
N LYS A 216 19.36 7.40 4.51
CA LYS A 216 19.07 8.69 3.88
C LYS A 216 19.32 8.66 2.38
N GLN A 217 20.45 8.09 1.95
CA GLN A 217 20.83 7.98 0.55
C GLN A 217 19.80 7.18 -0.25
N LYS A 218 19.39 6.00 0.27
CA LYS A 218 18.31 5.20 -0.34
C LYS A 218 16.99 5.95 -0.44
N GLY A 219 16.63 6.72 0.60
CA GLY A 219 15.44 7.57 0.57
C GLY A 219 15.49 8.66 -0.50
N THR A 220 16.66 9.25 -0.72
CA THR A 220 16.88 10.25 -1.79
C THR A 220 16.78 9.60 -3.17
N THR A 221 17.43 8.46 -3.37
CA THR A 221 17.34 7.70 -4.64
C THR A 221 15.90 7.31 -4.95
N ALA A 222 15.17 6.80 -3.96
CA ALA A 222 13.76 6.44 -4.11
C ALA A 222 12.83 7.61 -4.47
N LEU A 223 13.23 8.86 -4.24
CA LEU A 223 12.48 10.05 -4.68
C LEU A 223 12.73 10.40 -6.15
N THR A 224 13.88 10.01 -6.70
CA THR A 224 14.26 10.34 -8.09
C THR A 224 13.80 9.27 -9.08
N GLU A 225 13.60 8.06 -8.63
CA GLU A 225 13.03 6.95 -9.41
C GLU A 225 11.51 7.10 -9.61
#